data_c2dc78c7d6fac7bed9bae0e51bfeb085
#
_entry.id   c2dc78c7d6fac7bed9bae0e51bfeb085
#
_cell.length_a   1.000
_cell.length_b   1.000
_cell.length_c   1.000
_cell.angle_alpha   90.00
_cell.angle_beta   90.00
_cell.angle_gamma   90.00
#
_symmetry.space_group_name_H-M   'P 1'
#
loop_
_entity.id
_entity.type
_entity.pdbx_description
1 polymer ?
#
loop_
_entity_poly.entity_id
_entity_poly.type
_entity_poly.pdbx_seq_one_letter_code
_entity_poly.pdbx_strand_id
1 'polypeptide(L)'
;MLFRSKRDPAQYGTVTLAEIDAQLIALGKELGAEVECFQTNIEGEIAERIHRAHSDGTAAVLINAGAWTHYSYGIRDALAILKCPIIEIHMSNIHAREAFRHHSVIAPIAKGQIAGFGADSYLLALRAAVSAAQQA
;
A
#
# COMPACT_ATOMS: atom_id res chain seq x y z
N MET A 1 -5.16 6.89 -9.93
CA MET A 1 -4.44 5.71 -10.36
C MET A 1 -4.92 5.18 -11.69
N LEU A 2 -4.08 4.41 -12.34
CA LEU A 2 -4.40 3.86 -13.62
C LEU A 2 -5.34 2.70 -13.54
N PHE A 3 -6.11 2.54 -14.57
CA PHE A 3 -7.06 1.47 -14.71
C PHE A 3 -6.44 0.33 -15.50
N ARG A 4 -7.07 -0.82 -15.39
CA ARG A 4 -6.63 -2.02 -16.11
C ARG A 4 -6.47 -1.79 -17.62
N SER A 5 -7.25 -0.89 -18.20
CA SER A 5 -7.16 -0.59 -19.62
C SER A 5 -5.85 0.10 -20.03
N LYS A 6 -5.12 0.63 -19.04
CA LYS A 6 -3.85 1.34 -19.26
C LYS A 6 -2.65 0.62 -18.69
N ARG A 7 -2.87 -0.48 -17.99
CA ARG A 7 -1.79 -1.25 -17.36
C ARG A 7 -1.80 -2.67 -17.90
N ASP A 8 -0.62 -3.28 -17.91
CA ASP A 8 -0.46 -4.66 -18.38
C ASP A 8 -1.22 -5.64 -17.49
N PRO A 9 -2.27 -6.32 -17.99
CA PRO A 9 -3.03 -7.27 -17.18
C PRO A 9 -2.20 -8.43 -16.65
N ALA A 10 -1.12 -8.81 -17.35
CA ALA A 10 -0.24 -9.87 -16.88
C ALA A 10 0.47 -9.50 -15.59
N GLN A 11 0.71 -8.18 -15.35
CA GLN A 11 1.37 -7.69 -14.15
C GLN A 11 0.39 -7.25 -13.07
N TYR A 12 -0.72 -6.63 -13.45
CA TYR A 12 -1.61 -5.92 -12.52
C TYR A 12 -3.02 -6.52 -12.45
N GLY A 13 -3.33 -7.53 -13.28
CA GLY A 13 -4.64 -8.16 -13.31
C GLY A 13 -5.70 -7.31 -14.00
N THR A 14 -6.95 -7.75 -13.92
CA THR A 14 -8.09 -7.11 -14.56
C THR A 14 -9.06 -6.46 -13.57
N VAL A 15 -8.82 -6.62 -12.26
CA VAL A 15 -9.64 -6.01 -11.22
C VAL A 15 -9.40 -4.50 -11.20
N THR A 16 -10.47 -3.73 -11.08
CA THR A 16 -10.38 -2.26 -11.01
C THR A 16 -10.01 -1.82 -9.59
N LEU A 17 -9.49 -0.59 -9.47
CA LEU A 17 -9.22 -0.02 -8.17
C LEU A 17 -10.50 0.11 -7.33
N ALA A 18 -11.62 0.48 -7.95
CA ALA A 18 -12.89 0.57 -7.23
C ALA A 18 -13.32 -0.78 -6.65
N GLU A 19 -13.09 -1.86 -7.38
CA GLU A 19 -13.37 -3.22 -6.89
C GLU A 19 -12.45 -3.58 -5.71
N ILE A 20 -11.18 -3.23 -5.80
CA ILE A 20 -10.21 -3.44 -4.70
C ILE A 20 -10.65 -2.66 -3.47
N ASP A 21 -11.00 -1.39 -3.63
CA ASP A 21 -11.44 -0.55 -2.52
C ASP A 21 -12.68 -1.14 -1.84
N ALA A 22 -13.66 -1.60 -2.62
CA ALA A 22 -14.87 -2.22 -2.09
C ALA A 22 -14.55 -3.48 -1.30
N GLN A 23 -13.65 -4.31 -1.81
CA GLN A 23 -13.23 -5.54 -1.14
C GLN A 23 -12.49 -5.24 0.17
N LEU A 24 -11.63 -4.22 0.18
CA LEU A 24 -10.91 -3.81 1.39
C LEU A 24 -11.86 -3.29 2.46
N ILE A 25 -12.83 -2.48 2.08
CA ILE A 25 -13.82 -1.96 3.03
C ILE A 25 -14.64 -3.10 3.62
N ALA A 26 -15.06 -4.05 2.79
CA ALA A 26 -15.84 -5.21 3.24
C ALA A 26 -15.03 -6.09 4.18
N LEU A 27 -13.78 -6.41 3.82
CA LEU A 27 -12.90 -7.21 4.68
C LEU A 27 -12.61 -6.48 5.99
N GLY A 28 -12.42 -5.16 5.93
CA GLY A 28 -12.21 -4.36 7.13
C GLY A 28 -13.34 -4.54 8.13
N LYS A 29 -14.59 -4.48 7.65
CA LYS A 29 -15.76 -4.69 8.53
C LYS A 29 -15.73 -6.06 9.20
N GLU A 30 -15.38 -7.11 8.45
CA GLU A 30 -15.25 -8.46 9.02
C GLU A 30 -14.17 -8.53 10.09
N LEU A 31 -13.10 -7.77 9.93
CA LEU A 31 -11.96 -7.78 10.85
C LEU A 31 -12.09 -6.76 11.99
N GLY A 32 -13.17 -5.98 12.00
CA GLY A 32 -13.39 -4.95 13.01
C GLY A 32 -12.57 -3.68 12.76
N ALA A 33 -12.26 -3.39 11.51
CA ALA A 33 -11.48 -2.22 11.13
C ALA A 33 -12.24 -1.33 10.15
N GLU A 34 -12.12 -0.01 10.34
CA GLU A 34 -12.61 0.95 9.38
C GLU A 34 -11.50 1.25 8.38
N VAL A 35 -11.79 1.06 7.08
CA VAL A 35 -10.80 1.24 6.02
C VAL A 35 -11.16 2.47 5.21
N GLU A 36 -10.20 3.37 5.06
CA GLU A 36 -10.29 4.53 4.19
C GLU A 36 -9.28 4.35 3.05
N CYS A 37 -9.75 4.45 1.81
CA CYS A 37 -8.92 4.28 0.62
C CYS A 37 -8.61 5.64 0.00
N PHE A 38 -7.38 5.80 -0.47
CA PHE A 38 -6.91 7.03 -1.11
C PHE A 38 -6.00 6.67 -2.28
N GLN A 39 -6.07 7.45 -3.35
CA GLN A 39 -5.23 7.26 -4.52
C GLN A 39 -4.91 8.59 -5.18
N THR A 40 -3.68 8.76 -5.60
CA THR A 40 -3.23 9.93 -6.35
C THR A 40 -2.07 9.57 -7.26
N ASN A 41 -1.88 10.35 -8.31
CA ASN A 41 -0.71 10.29 -9.18
C ASN A 41 0.30 11.40 -8.84
N ILE A 42 0.03 12.18 -7.80
CA ILE A 42 0.85 13.33 -7.41
C ILE A 42 1.58 13.00 -6.11
N GLU A 43 2.90 12.95 -6.18
CA GLU A 43 3.74 12.53 -5.05
C GLU A 43 3.54 13.40 -3.80
N GLY A 44 3.40 14.71 -3.99
CA GLY A 44 3.15 15.62 -2.86
C GLY A 44 1.83 15.36 -2.15
N GLU A 45 0.80 14.94 -2.90
CA GLU A 45 -0.49 14.61 -2.30
C GLU A 45 -0.43 13.36 -1.42
N ILE A 46 0.35 12.35 -1.84
CA ILE A 46 0.49 11.16 -1.00
C ILE A 46 1.27 11.50 0.28
N ALA A 47 2.28 12.35 0.18
CA ALA A 47 3.01 12.81 1.36
C ALA A 47 2.09 13.54 2.35
N GLU A 48 1.23 14.42 1.86
CA GLU A 48 0.26 15.13 2.69
C GLU A 48 -0.76 14.18 3.32
N ARG A 49 -1.22 13.18 2.56
CA ARG A 49 -2.15 12.18 3.10
C ARG A 49 -1.50 11.37 4.21
N ILE A 50 -0.22 11.02 4.06
CA ILE A 50 0.54 10.33 5.11
C ILE A 50 0.69 11.22 6.34
N HIS A 51 0.99 12.50 6.16
CA HIS A 51 1.08 13.45 7.29
C HIS A 51 -0.24 13.52 8.05
N ARG A 52 -1.36 13.50 7.34
CA ARG A 52 -2.67 13.49 7.99
C ARG A 52 -2.89 12.21 8.80
N ALA A 53 -2.44 11.08 8.30
CA ALA A 53 -2.52 9.82 9.02
C ALA A 53 -1.74 9.86 10.35
N HIS A 54 -0.65 10.63 10.40
CA HIS A 54 0.12 10.81 11.63
C HIS A 54 -0.71 11.48 12.74
N SER A 55 -1.64 12.36 12.39
CA SER A 55 -2.37 13.17 13.37
C SER A 55 -3.82 12.74 13.58
N ASP A 56 -4.38 11.85 12.78
CA ASP A 56 -5.81 11.52 12.80
C ASP A 56 -6.15 10.22 13.53
N GLY A 57 -5.17 9.58 14.17
CA GLY A 57 -5.40 8.34 14.91
C GLY A 57 -5.39 7.09 14.07
N THR A 58 -4.89 7.15 12.84
CA THR A 58 -4.76 5.99 11.96
C THR A 58 -3.96 4.88 12.64
N ALA A 59 -4.51 3.66 12.67
CA ALA A 59 -3.90 2.53 13.38
C ALA A 59 -2.89 1.76 12.54
N ALA A 60 -2.96 1.84 11.21
CA ALA A 60 -2.00 1.21 10.30
C ALA A 60 -2.13 1.84 8.92
N VAL A 61 -1.06 1.78 8.13
CA VAL A 61 -1.04 2.29 6.76
C VAL A 61 -0.62 1.16 5.83
N LEU A 62 -1.42 0.92 4.80
CA LEU A 62 -1.08 0.04 3.70
C LEU A 62 -0.74 0.92 2.50
N ILE A 63 0.40 0.73 1.91
CA ILE A 63 0.84 1.57 0.80
C ILE A 63 1.35 0.77 -0.38
N ASN A 64 0.75 1.02 -1.54
CA ASN A 64 1.30 0.64 -2.84
C ASN A 64 1.80 1.92 -3.50
N ALA A 65 3.06 2.22 -3.31
CA ALA A 65 3.66 3.44 -3.85
C ALA A 65 4.07 3.30 -5.32
N GLY A 66 3.84 2.13 -5.93
CA GLY A 66 4.20 1.91 -7.31
C GLY A 66 5.68 2.15 -7.54
N ALA A 67 6.03 2.85 -8.62
CA ALA A 67 7.42 3.14 -8.93
C ALA A 67 8.10 4.04 -7.89
N TRP A 68 7.35 4.85 -7.16
CA TRP A 68 7.91 5.70 -6.10
C TRP A 68 8.60 4.88 -5.01
N THR A 69 8.19 3.63 -4.83
CA THR A 69 8.80 2.69 -3.87
C THR A 69 10.32 2.61 -4.04
N HIS A 70 10.79 2.76 -5.26
CA HIS A 70 12.17 2.46 -5.62
C HIS A 70 13.09 3.68 -5.52
N TYR A 71 12.52 4.89 -5.37
CA TYR A 71 13.36 6.09 -5.39
C TYR A 71 12.81 7.29 -4.61
N SER A 72 11.57 7.28 -4.14
CA SER A 72 11.02 8.46 -3.48
C SER A 72 11.46 8.56 -2.03
N TYR A 73 12.49 9.33 -1.78
CA TYR A 73 12.91 9.64 -0.43
C TYR A 73 11.89 10.53 0.28
N GLY A 74 11.15 11.36 -0.47
CA GLY A 74 10.09 12.19 0.11
C GLY A 74 8.97 11.36 0.73
N ILE A 75 8.51 10.32 0.04
CA ILE A 75 7.50 9.41 0.58
C ILE A 75 8.08 8.62 1.75
N ARG A 76 9.32 8.14 1.64
CA ARG A 76 9.99 7.46 2.74
C ARG A 76 10.02 8.35 3.99
N ASP A 77 10.40 9.62 3.85
CA ASP A 77 10.48 10.53 4.99
C ASP A 77 9.11 10.79 5.61
N ALA A 78 8.07 10.92 4.78
CA ALA A 78 6.70 11.07 5.27
C ALA A 78 6.28 9.85 6.10
N LEU A 79 6.52 8.64 5.58
CA LEU A 79 6.19 7.40 6.27
C LEU A 79 7.00 7.23 7.56
N ALA A 80 8.23 7.70 7.59
CA ALA A 80 9.13 7.51 8.72
C ALA A 80 8.64 8.20 10.00
N ILE A 81 7.79 9.22 9.89
CA ILE A 81 7.24 9.88 11.08
C ILE A 81 6.07 9.12 11.70
N LEU A 82 5.48 8.17 10.97
CA LEU A 82 4.37 7.38 11.49
C LEU A 82 4.85 6.43 12.58
N LYS A 83 4.02 6.30 13.62
CA LYS A 83 4.29 5.36 14.71
C LYS A 83 3.48 4.08 14.58
N CYS A 84 2.51 4.05 13.66
CA CYS A 84 1.72 2.87 13.38
C CYS A 84 2.45 1.94 12.39
N PRO A 85 2.03 0.67 12.32
CA PRO A 85 2.59 -0.25 11.34
C PRO A 85 2.34 0.21 9.92
N ILE A 86 3.34 0.01 9.06
CA ILE A 86 3.28 0.29 7.64
C ILE A 86 3.48 -1.04 6.90
N ILE A 87 2.56 -1.36 5.99
CA ILE A 87 2.66 -2.54 5.15
C ILE A 87 2.88 -2.08 3.71
N GLU A 88 4.00 -2.46 3.14
CA GLU A 88 4.31 -2.18 1.73
C GLU A 88 3.64 -3.22 0.85
N ILE A 89 2.95 -2.77 -0.21
CA ILE A 89 2.20 -3.66 -1.10
C ILE A 89 2.67 -3.48 -2.55
N HIS A 90 2.80 -4.59 -3.25
CA HIS A 90 2.94 -4.62 -4.70
C HIS A 90 2.04 -5.71 -5.27
N MET A 91 1.34 -5.40 -6.36
CA MET A 91 0.48 -6.39 -7.02
C MET A 91 1.31 -7.41 -7.78
N SER A 92 2.39 -6.95 -8.45
CA SER A 92 3.28 -7.82 -9.21
C SER A 92 4.39 -8.40 -8.32
N ASN A 93 5.00 -9.47 -8.80
CA ASN A 93 6.25 -9.95 -8.21
C ASN A 93 7.40 -9.05 -8.70
N ILE A 94 7.76 -8.07 -7.89
CA ILE A 94 8.78 -7.07 -8.25
C ILE A 94 10.16 -7.69 -8.48
N HIS A 95 10.42 -8.86 -7.91
CA HIS A 95 11.70 -9.56 -8.08
C HIS A 95 11.80 -10.30 -9.42
N ALA A 96 10.69 -10.45 -10.14
CA ALA A 96 10.64 -11.03 -11.47
C ALA A 96 10.58 -9.96 -12.57
N ARG A 97 10.83 -8.70 -12.23
CA ARG A 97 10.75 -7.57 -13.14
C ARG A 97 12.11 -6.88 -13.26
N GLU A 98 12.12 -5.64 -13.74
CA GLU A 98 13.37 -4.88 -13.95
C GLU A 98 14.17 -4.75 -12.65
N ALA A 99 15.48 -4.72 -12.78
CA ALA A 99 16.38 -4.70 -11.62
C ALA A 99 16.11 -3.53 -10.66
N PHE A 100 15.68 -2.37 -11.16
CA PHE A 100 15.42 -1.22 -10.30
C PHE A 100 14.24 -1.47 -9.34
N ARG A 101 13.36 -2.42 -9.64
CA ARG A 101 12.22 -2.76 -8.78
C ARG A 101 12.60 -3.68 -7.62
N HIS A 102 13.82 -4.20 -7.62
CA HIS A 102 14.28 -5.08 -6.55
C HIS A 102 14.66 -4.31 -5.28
N HIS A 103 14.85 -2.99 -5.39
CA HIS A 103 15.22 -2.14 -4.26
C HIS A 103 14.03 -1.29 -3.84
N SER A 104 13.75 -1.28 -2.53
CA SER A 104 12.69 -0.45 -1.95
C SER A 104 13.31 0.49 -0.91
N VAL A 105 13.00 1.77 -1.05
CA VAL A 105 13.39 2.76 -0.03
C VAL A 105 12.41 2.77 1.14
N ILE A 106 11.25 2.12 0.99
CA ILE A 106 10.20 2.03 1.99
C ILE A 106 10.38 0.79 2.89
N ALA A 107 10.84 -0.31 2.32
CA ALA A 107 10.96 -1.58 3.03
C ALA A 107 11.68 -1.49 4.38
N PRO A 108 12.78 -0.73 4.51
CA PRO A 108 13.49 -0.66 5.80
C PRO A 108 12.67 -0.04 6.93
N ILE A 109 11.65 0.77 6.62
CA ILE A 109 10.81 1.41 7.64
C ILE A 109 9.40 0.81 7.69
N ALA A 110 9.10 -0.17 6.84
CA ALA A 110 7.84 -0.89 6.87
C ALA A 110 7.90 -2.03 7.88
N LYS A 111 6.74 -2.39 8.40
CA LYS A 111 6.60 -3.59 9.23
C LYS A 111 6.85 -4.85 8.40
N GLY A 112 6.39 -4.83 7.16
CA GLY A 112 6.59 -5.95 6.23
C GLY A 112 6.14 -5.59 4.83
N GLN A 113 6.34 -6.54 3.91
CA GLN A 113 6.02 -6.38 2.49
C GLN A 113 5.17 -7.55 2.01
N ILE A 114 4.23 -7.27 1.11
CA ILE A 114 3.45 -8.29 0.41
C ILE A 114 3.49 -7.95 -1.07
N ALA A 115 3.89 -8.91 -1.90
CA ALA A 115 4.04 -8.69 -3.32
C ALA A 115 3.70 -9.95 -4.11
N GLY A 116 3.16 -9.79 -5.32
CA GLY A 116 3.07 -10.88 -6.28
C GLY A 116 1.73 -11.57 -6.39
N PHE A 117 0.73 -11.19 -5.61
CA PHE A 117 -0.56 -11.89 -5.56
C PHE A 117 -1.70 -11.08 -6.19
N GLY A 118 -1.39 -10.10 -7.05
CA GLY A 118 -2.40 -9.28 -7.69
C GLY A 118 -3.24 -8.51 -6.67
N ALA A 119 -4.54 -8.48 -6.89
CA ALA A 119 -5.47 -7.81 -5.99
C ALA A 119 -5.45 -8.42 -4.58
N ASP A 120 -5.20 -9.73 -4.47
CA ASP A 120 -5.12 -10.40 -3.16
C ASP A 120 -4.01 -9.84 -2.30
N SER A 121 -2.98 -9.23 -2.90
CA SER A 121 -1.92 -8.58 -2.13
C SER A 121 -2.47 -7.52 -1.18
N TYR A 122 -3.49 -6.77 -1.60
CA TYR A 122 -4.14 -5.77 -0.75
C TYR A 122 -4.90 -6.42 0.39
N LEU A 123 -5.62 -7.50 0.13
CA LEU A 123 -6.43 -8.17 1.16
C LEU A 123 -5.53 -8.84 2.20
N LEU A 124 -4.46 -9.47 1.75
CA LEU A 124 -3.46 -10.06 2.63
C LEU A 124 -2.78 -8.98 3.49
N ALA A 125 -2.49 -7.83 2.89
CA ALA A 125 -1.90 -6.71 3.61
C ALA A 125 -2.83 -6.16 4.69
N LEU A 126 -4.13 -6.10 4.42
CA LEU A 126 -5.10 -5.65 5.43
C LEU A 126 -5.12 -6.61 6.62
N ARG A 127 -5.12 -7.91 6.39
CA ARG A 127 -5.04 -8.89 7.48
C ARG A 127 -3.76 -8.71 8.30
N ALA A 128 -2.64 -8.52 7.61
CA ALA A 128 -1.36 -8.29 8.28
C ALA A 128 -1.39 -6.99 9.10
N ALA A 129 -1.98 -5.93 8.55
CA ALA A 129 -2.08 -4.63 9.23
C ALA A 129 -2.93 -4.70 10.48
N VAL A 130 -4.09 -5.36 10.41
CA VAL A 130 -4.97 -5.53 11.58
C VAL A 130 -4.25 -6.32 12.67
N SER A 131 -3.59 -7.42 12.29
CA SER A 131 -2.81 -8.20 13.25
C SER A 131 -1.68 -7.38 13.88
N ALA A 132 -0.94 -6.64 13.08
CA ALA A 132 0.16 -5.81 13.58
C ALA A 132 -0.34 -4.70 14.51
N ALA A 133 -1.46 -4.06 14.19
CA ALA A 133 -2.03 -3.00 15.00
C ALA A 133 -2.50 -3.53 16.37
N GLN A 134 -3.00 -4.76 16.43
CA GLN A 134 -3.44 -5.37 17.68
C GLN A 134 -2.27 -5.75 18.59
N GLN A 135 -1.07 -5.91 18.04
CA GLN A 135 0.12 -6.24 18.79
C GLN A 135 0.89 -5.02 19.29
N ALA A 136 0.48 -3.85 18.82
CA ALA A 136 1.17 -2.61 19.16
C ALA A 136 0.87 -2.12 20.58
#